data_8cfb9267e7c0637adc06b7645d98d92d
#
_entry.id   8cfb9267e7c0637adc06b7645d98d92d
#
_cell.length_a   1.000
_cell.length_b   1.000
_cell.length_c   1.000
_cell.angle_alpha   90.00
_cell.angle_beta   90.00
_cell.angle_gamma   90.00
#
_symmetry.space_group_name_H-M   'P 1'
#
loop_
_entity.id
_entity.type
_entity.pdbx_description
1 polymer ?
#
loop_
_entity_poly.entity_id
_entity_poly.type
_entity_poly.pdbx_seq_one_letter_code
_entity_poly.pdbx_strand_id
1 'polypeptide(L)'
;MSDHRSDLLALFGGAVTQAGEGVKVSNPAALQSDATDRLVFEAVFAAPARREAARWLLWELGQAVGVRPSTIGPIYFARGRGECGGFTVPAMNVRMLAYDTARAIFRAARSRQAGAILVEIARSEIAYTDQRPAEYVAVMIAAALREGYLLPLFIQGDHCQVNAKKYQADARAEVEEVKRLIQEEVGAGFYNIDVDTSTLVDLSKDTLLEQQRLNFEHAAEITAFIRDIEPDGISVSVGAEIGEVGHKNSTVEELRAFMDGYVPALRRHGDHEGISKISVQTGTSHGGVVLPDGSIAKVKLDLDALAGLSRVAREEYGMSGAVQHGASTL
;
A
#
# COMPACT_ATOMS: atom_id res chain seq x y z
N MET A 1 -21.60 -3.00 23.73
CA MET A 1 -21.33 -2.50 22.33
C MET A 1 -22.48 -1.64 21.81
N SER A 2 -23.77 -1.95 21.98
CA SER A 2 -24.90 -1.13 21.50
C SER A 2 -24.89 0.31 22.02
N ASP A 3 -24.51 0.52 23.26
CA ASP A 3 -24.49 1.83 23.92
C ASP A 3 -23.50 2.81 23.28
N HIS A 4 -22.26 2.35 23.00
CA HIS A 4 -21.25 3.19 22.37
C HIS A 4 -21.59 3.57 20.93
N ARG A 5 -22.23 2.69 20.15
CA ARG A 5 -22.65 2.99 18.78
C ARG A 5 -23.68 4.10 18.72
N SER A 6 -24.67 4.05 19.61
CA SER A 6 -25.72 5.07 19.68
C SER A 6 -25.15 6.45 20.01
N ASP A 7 -24.24 6.53 20.99
CA ASP A 7 -23.59 7.79 21.37
C ASP A 7 -22.76 8.38 20.21
N LEU A 8 -22.02 7.52 19.47
CA LEU A 8 -21.19 7.95 18.34
C LEU A 8 -22.04 8.40 17.15
N LEU A 9 -23.18 7.74 16.88
CA LEU A 9 -24.13 8.18 15.85
C LEU A 9 -24.72 9.55 16.17
N ALA A 10 -24.96 9.83 17.45
CA ALA A 10 -25.52 11.12 17.90
C ALA A 10 -24.60 12.32 17.58
N LEU A 11 -23.30 12.11 17.35
CA LEU A 11 -22.35 13.16 16.90
C LEU A 11 -22.82 13.84 15.62
N PHE A 12 -23.57 13.14 14.76
CA PHE A 12 -24.02 13.62 13.45
C PHE A 12 -25.43 14.21 13.44
N GLY A 13 -26.04 14.43 14.62
CA GLY A 13 -27.30 15.17 14.74
C GLY A 13 -28.46 14.63 13.90
N GLY A 14 -28.56 13.29 13.73
CA GLY A 14 -29.62 12.65 12.93
C GLY A 14 -29.32 12.56 11.42
N ALA A 15 -28.24 13.16 10.92
CA ALA A 15 -27.81 12.98 9.53
C ALA A 15 -27.29 11.56 9.25
N VAL A 16 -26.94 10.83 10.30
CA VAL A 16 -26.52 9.41 10.27
C VAL A 16 -27.42 8.63 11.22
N THR A 17 -27.98 7.54 10.74
CA THR A 17 -28.86 6.66 11.53
C THR A 17 -28.48 5.20 11.35
N GLN A 18 -28.75 4.37 12.36
CA GLN A 18 -28.60 2.92 12.25
C GLN A 18 -29.53 2.38 11.16
N ALA A 19 -29.05 1.49 10.31
CA ALA A 19 -29.84 0.83 9.27
C ALA A 19 -29.41 -0.65 9.15
N GLY A 20 -30.16 -1.53 9.79
CA GLY A 20 -29.75 -2.93 9.94
C GLY A 20 -28.45 -3.05 10.72
N GLU A 21 -27.49 -3.77 10.17
CA GLU A 21 -26.15 -3.91 10.77
C GLU A 21 -25.22 -2.73 10.45
N GLY A 22 -25.55 -1.92 9.44
CA GLY A 22 -24.78 -0.76 8.98
C GLY A 22 -25.46 0.57 9.30
N VAL A 23 -25.14 1.60 8.52
CA VAL A 23 -25.67 2.96 8.69
C VAL A 23 -26.25 3.53 7.40
N LYS A 24 -27.20 4.46 7.57
CA LYS A 24 -27.71 5.30 6.48
C LYS A 24 -27.27 6.74 6.70
N VAL A 25 -26.67 7.33 5.68
CA VAL A 25 -26.28 8.74 5.64
C VAL A 25 -27.32 9.50 4.81
N SER A 26 -28.12 10.36 5.46
CA SER A 26 -29.11 11.17 4.79
C SER A 26 -28.58 12.51 4.27
N ASN A 27 -27.49 12.99 4.86
CA ASN A 27 -26.77 14.20 4.45
C ASN A 27 -25.25 13.99 4.48
N PRO A 28 -24.60 13.68 3.35
CA PRO A 28 -23.14 13.50 3.29
C PRO A 28 -22.34 14.73 3.73
N ALA A 29 -22.87 15.94 3.62
CA ALA A 29 -22.17 17.15 4.07
C ALA A 29 -21.94 17.16 5.59
N ALA A 30 -22.75 16.46 6.37
CA ALA A 30 -22.55 16.32 7.81
C ALA A 30 -21.23 15.60 8.16
N LEU A 31 -20.72 14.75 7.26
CA LEU A 31 -19.44 14.05 7.45
C LEU A 31 -18.24 14.99 7.31
N GLN A 32 -18.41 16.18 6.73
CA GLN A 32 -17.36 17.18 6.60
C GLN A 32 -17.27 18.12 7.81
N SER A 33 -17.89 17.75 8.93
CA SER A 33 -17.96 18.55 10.16
C SER A 33 -16.98 18.04 11.25
N ASP A 34 -16.89 18.79 12.33
CA ASP A 34 -16.12 18.41 13.52
C ASP A 34 -16.59 17.11 14.19
N ALA A 35 -17.78 16.60 13.81
CA ALA A 35 -18.24 15.28 14.25
C ALA A 35 -17.28 14.18 13.79
N THR A 36 -16.76 14.27 12.57
CA THR A 36 -15.75 13.33 12.04
C THR A 36 -14.41 13.49 12.76
N ASP A 37 -14.01 14.72 13.09
CA ASP A 37 -12.78 14.96 13.87
C ASP A 37 -12.88 14.32 15.28
N ARG A 38 -14.05 14.40 15.92
CA ARG A 38 -14.32 13.72 17.20
C ARG A 38 -14.35 12.21 17.05
N LEU A 39 -14.98 11.70 15.99
CA LEU A 39 -15.10 10.27 15.77
C LEU A 39 -13.73 9.63 15.52
N VAL A 40 -12.84 10.26 14.74
CA VAL A 40 -11.49 9.72 14.52
C VAL A 40 -10.65 9.80 15.81
N PHE A 41 -10.83 10.81 16.63
CA PHE A 41 -10.19 10.87 17.93
C PHE A 41 -10.58 9.66 18.82
N GLU A 42 -11.87 9.31 18.84
CA GLU A 42 -12.36 8.11 19.55
C GLU A 42 -11.81 6.81 18.93
N ALA A 43 -11.66 6.76 17.60
CA ALA A 43 -11.13 5.59 16.89
C ALA A 43 -9.63 5.33 17.18
N VAL A 44 -8.91 6.31 17.69
CA VAL A 44 -7.49 6.21 18.04
C VAL A 44 -7.28 6.13 19.56
N PHE A 45 -7.89 7.02 20.34
CA PHE A 45 -7.51 7.28 21.73
C PHE A 45 -8.52 6.77 22.77
N ALA A 46 -9.71 6.33 22.38
CA ALA A 46 -10.69 5.84 23.35
C ALA A 46 -10.32 4.48 23.96
N ALA A 47 -10.99 4.13 25.05
CA ALA A 47 -10.94 2.79 25.60
C ALA A 47 -11.34 1.73 24.57
N PRO A 48 -10.82 0.48 24.66
CA PRO A 48 -10.92 -0.50 23.57
C PRO A 48 -12.32 -0.68 22.99
N ALA A 49 -13.34 -0.89 23.81
CA ALA A 49 -14.72 -1.11 23.30
C ALA A 49 -15.31 0.10 22.54
N ARG A 50 -14.99 1.31 22.97
CA ARG A 50 -15.46 2.55 22.31
C ARG A 50 -14.63 2.82 21.06
N ARG A 51 -13.33 2.55 21.10
CA ARG A 51 -12.43 2.63 19.95
C ARG A 51 -12.88 1.71 18.81
N GLU A 52 -13.19 0.45 19.12
CA GLU A 52 -13.71 -0.50 18.13
C GLU A 52 -15.09 -0.05 17.56
N ALA A 53 -15.98 0.50 18.40
CA ALA A 53 -17.23 1.05 17.92
C ALA A 53 -17.02 2.26 17.00
N ALA A 54 -16.03 3.11 17.28
CA ALA A 54 -15.68 4.26 16.43
C ALA A 54 -15.07 3.82 15.08
N ARG A 55 -14.17 2.82 15.09
CA ARG A 55 -13.61 2.23 13.86
C ARG A 55 -14.69 1.58 13.01
N TRP A 56 -15.57 0.81 13.63
CA TRP A 56 -16.74 0.26 12.95
C TRP A 56 -17.60 1.35 12.31
N LEU A 57 -17.90 2.43 13.03
CA LEU A 57 -18.73 3.50 12.49
C LEU A 57 -18.05 4.22 11.32
N LEU A 58 -16.74 4.49 11.39
CA LEU A 58 -15.98 5.06 10.26
C LEU A 58 -16.04 4.16 9.03
N TRP A 59 -15.89 2.85 9.22
CA TRP A 59 -16.02 1.88 8.13
C TRP A 59 -17.41 1.94 7.49
N GLU A 60 -18.48 1.88 8.30
CA GLU A 60 -19.86 1.91 7.80
C GLU A 60 -20.21 3.23 7.12
N LEU A 61 -19.72 4.37 7.65
CA LEU A 61 -19.87 5.66 6.99
C LEU A 61 -19.18 5.67 5.61
N GLY A 62 -17.99 5.13 5.55
CA GLY A 62 -17.26 4.97 4.29
C GLY A 62 -18.04 4.13 3.28
N GLN A 63 -18.54 2.96 3.71
CA GLN A 63 -19.36 2.09 2.86
C GLN A 63 -20.61 2.81 2.33
N ALA A 64 -21.29 3.56 3.19
CA ALA A 64 -22.53 4.24 2.85
C ALA A 64 -22.36 5.34 1.79
N VAL A 65 -21.19 5.99 1.70
CA VAL A 65 -20.95 7.12 0.79
C VAL A 65 -19.91 6.83 -0.31
N GLY A 66 -19.43 5.59 -0.41
CA GLY A 66 -18.49 5.16 -1.47
C GLY A 66 -17.02 5.38 -1.17
N VAL A 67 -16.66 5.80 0.05
CA VAL A 67 -15.27 5.87 0.54
C VAL A 67 -14.86 4.50 1.04
N ARG A 68 -14.46 3.63 0.13
CA ARG A 68 -14.21 2.21 0.44
C ARG A 68 -12.75 1.86 0.18
N PRO A 69 -12.07 1.18 1.11
CA PRO A 69 -10.84 0.50 0.79
C PRO A 69 -11.02 -0.37 -0.46
N SER A 70 -10.11 -0.25 -1.39
CA SER A 70 -10.25 -0.84 -2.73
C SER A 70 -8.91 -1.29 -3.28
N THR A 71 -8.93 -2.29 -4.16
CA THR A 71 -7.76 -2.70 -4.92
C THR A 71 -7.57 -1.82 -6.16
N ILE A 72 -6.33 -1.45 -6.44
CA ILE A 72 -5.96 -0.75 -7.68
C ILE A 72 -5.65 -1.74 -8.83
N GLY A 73 -5.60 -3.03 -8.54
CA GLY A 73 -5.25 -4.09 -9.49
C GLY A 73 -5.96 -3.97 -10.85
N PRO A 74 -7.29 -3.77 -10.92
CA PRO A 74 -7.99 -3.62 -12.19
C PRO A 74 -7.44 -2.50 -13.08
N ILE A 75 -7.06 -1.35 -12.50
CA ILE A 75 -6.44 -0.21 -13.23
C ILE A 75 -5.04 -0.62 -13.71
N TYR A 76 -4.27 -1.31 -12.88
CA TYR A 76 -2.91 -1.72 -13.20
C TYR A 76 -2.89 -2.77 -14.32
N PHE A 77 -3.73 -3.77 -14.26
CA PHE A 77 -3.84 -4.76 -15.33
C PHE A 77 -4.43 -4.18 -16.63
N ALA A 78 -5.41 -3.27 -16.55
CA ALA A 78 -5.90 -2.54 -17.73
C ALA A 78 -4.77 -1.74 -18.40
N ARG A 79 -3.90 -1.12 -17.60
CA ARG A 79 -2.71 -0.41 -18.12
C ARG A 79 -1.71 -1.39 -18.74
N GLY A 80 -1.49 -2.56 -18.12
CA GLY A 80 -0.65 -3.63 -18.67
C GLY A 80 -1.11 -4.09 -20.06
N ARG A 81 -2.43 -4.17 -20.25
CA ARG A 81 -3.05 -4.51 -21.56
C ARG A 81 -3.14 -3.33 -22.53
N GLY A 82 -2.67 -2.13 -22.16
CA GLY A 82 -2.74 -0.94 -23.01
C GLY A 82 -4.12 -0.30 -23.15
N GLU A 83 -5.09 -0.69 -22.32
CA GLU A 83 -6.45 -0.15 -22.32
C GLU A 83 -6.54 1.27 -21.72
N CYS A 84 -5.60 1.63 -20.87
CA CYS A 84 -5.46 2.97 -20.31
C CYS A 84 -3.99 3.35 -20.10
N GLY A 85 -3.71 4.66 -20.00
CA GLY A 85 -2.35 5.18 -19.84
C GLY A 85 -2.30 6.69 -19.86
N GLY A 86 -1.09 7.25 -19.95
CA GLY A 86 -0.88 8.70 -19.99
C GLY A 86 -0.99 9.39 -18.62
N PHE A 87 -0.95 8.59 -17.51
CA PHE A 87 -0.98 9.11 -16.15
C PHE A 87 -0.02 8.32 -15.24
N THR A 88 0.32 8.91 -14.11
CA THR A 88 0.99 8.24 -12.99
C THR A 88 0.02 8.14 -11.82
N VAL A 89 0.25 7.15 -10.95
CA VAL A 89 -0.46 7.03 -9.68
C VAL A 89 0.53 7.36 -8.58
N PRO A 90 0.41 8.51 -7.90
CA PRO A 90 1.28 8.83 -6.79
C PRO A 90 0.96 7.93 -5.60
N ALA A 91 2.00 7.43 -4.95
CA ALA A 91 1.93 6.69 -3.69
C ALA A 91 2.65 7.51 -2.62
N MET A 92 1.98 7.73 -1.49
CA MET A 92 2.46 8.65 -0.46
C MET A 92 2.45 7.98 0.90
N ASN A 93 3.64 7.83 1.51
CA ASN A 93 3.75 7.35 2.88
C ASN A 93 3.21 8.39 3.86
N VAL A 94 2.20 8.01 4.62
CA VAL A 94 1.57 8.83 5.64
C VAL A 94 1.85 8.22 7.01
N ARG A 95 2.97 8.60 7.62
CA ARG A 95 3.51 7.98 8.83
C ARG A 95 3.29 8.78 10.12
N MET A 96 3.22 10.10 10.02
CA MET A 96 3.08 10.99 11.17
C MET A 96 2.00 12.03 10.92
N LEU A 97 1.32 12.47 11.99
CA LEU A 97 0.14 13.35 11.88
C LEU A 97 -0.83 12.81 10.82
N ALA A 98 -1.08 11.50 10.87
CA ALA A 98 -1.67 10.75 9.76
C ALA A 98 -3.02 11.34 9.32
N TYR A 99 -3.87 11.75 10.27
CA TYR A 99 -5.15 12.36 9.96
C TYR A 99 -5.01 13.68 9.19
N ASP A 100 -4.21 14.62 9.68
CA ASP A 100 -4.06 15.94 9.06
C ASP A 100 -3.31 15.87 7.73
N THR A 101 -2.29 15.01 7.65
CA THR A 101 -1.56 14.75 6.40
C THR A 101 -2.47 14.16 5.34
N ALA A 102 -3.26 13.13 5.68
CA ALA A 102 -4.21 12.52 4.76
C ALA A 102 -5.29 13.52 4.32
N ARG A 103 -5.81 14.35 5.22
CA ARG A 103 -6.73 15.44 4.87
C ARG A 103 -6.13 16.39 3.84
N ALA A 104 -4.87 16.81 4.03
CA ALA A 104 -4.19 17.68 3.08
C ALA A 104 -4.04 17.01 1.70
N ILE A 105 -3.70 15.71 1.66
CA ILE A 105 -3.60 14.92 0.45
C ILE A 105 -4.94 14.84 -0.26
N PHE A 106 -6.03 14.46 0.42
CA PHE A 106 -7.36 14.32 -0.19
C PHE A 106 -7.92 15.66 -0.67
N ARG A 107 -7.65 16.75 0.05
CA ARG A 107 -8.00 18.11 -0.39
C ARG A 107 -7.26 18.48 -1.67
N ALA A 108 -5.97 18.21 -1.74
CA ALA A 108 -5.15 18.44 -2.93
C ALA A 108 -5.63 17.57 -4.11
N ALA A 109 -5.89 16.29 -3.87
CA ALA A 109 -6.39 15.37 -4.89
C ALA A 109 -7.73 15.85 -5.49
N ARG A 110 -8.67 16.26 -4.65
CA ARG A 110 -9.95 16.86 -5.11
C ARG A 110 -9.72 18.11 -5.95
N SER A 111 -8.90 19.03 -5.46
CA SER A 111 -8.65 20.31 -6.15
C SER A 111 -7.97 20.12 -7.52
N ARG A 112 -7.22 19.04 -7.68
CA ARG A 112 -6.51 18.68 -8.91
C ARG A 112 -7.25 17.64 -9.76
N GLN A 113 -8.41 17.18 -9.31
CA GLN A 113 -9.18 16.12 -9.98
C GLN A 113 -8.31 14.86 -10.24
N ALA A 114 -7.47 14.50 -9.27
CA ALA A 114 -6.64 13.30 -9.35
C ALA A 114 -7.52 12.06 -9.39
N GLY A 115 -7.33 11.22 -10.41
CA GLY A 115 -8.18 10.04 -10.63
C GLY A 115 -7.87 8.89 -9.68
N ALA A 116 -6.60 8.67 -9.35
CA ALA A 116 -6.15 7.65 -8.42
C ALA A 116 -4.91 8.11 -7.66
N ILE A 117 -4.91 7.84 -6.36
CA ILE A 117 -3.77 8.06 -5.45
C ILE A 117 -3.71 6.89 -4.47
N LEU A 118 -2.51 6.50 -4.05
CA LEU A 118 -2.34 5.57 -2.93
C LEU A 118 -1.88 6.33 -1.69
N VAL A 119 -2.39 5.93 -0.55
CA VAL A 119 -1.83 6.26 0.76
C VAL A 119 -1.26 4.99 1.37
N GLU A 120 -0.06 5.07 1.90
CA GLU A 120 0.69 3.86 2.26
C GLU A 120 1.47 4.03 3.56
N ILE A 121 1.80 2.91 4.18
CA ILE A 121 2.65 2.84 5.36
C ILE A 121 3.50 1.56 5.28
N ALA A 122 4.79 1.69 5.58
CA ALA A 122 5.72 0.57 5.54
C ALA A 122 5.73 -0.25 6.84
N ARG A 123 6.14 -1.52 6.75
CA ARG A 123 6.31 -2.41 7.92
C ARG A 123 7.11 -1.76 9.04
N SER A 124 8.22 -1.12 8.71
CA SER A 124 9.07 -0.42 9.68
C SER A 124 8.35 0.79 10.29
N GLU A 125 7.56 1.52 9.51
CA GLU A 125 6.81 2.68 9.93
C GLU A 125 5.67 2.30 10.88
N ILE A 126 4.94 1.22 10.58
CA ILE A 126 3.97 0.62 11.51
C ILE A 126 4.62 0.29 12.85
N ALA A 127 5.84 -0.27 12.81
CA ALA A 127 6.54 -0.69 14.01
C ALA A 127 6.95 0.48 14.92
N TYR A 128 7.49 1.59 14.36
CA TYR A 128 7.96 2.70 15.19
C TYR A 128 6.87 3.75 15.49
N THR A 129 5.77 3.79 14.74
CA THR A 129 4.64 4.69 15.02
C THR A 129 3.55 4.05 15.86
N ASP A 130 3.57 2.72 15.98
CA ASP A 130 2.50 1.90 16.59
C ASP A 130 1.12 2.10 15.94
N GLN A 131 1.07 2.60 14.71
CA GLN A 131 -0.15 2.71 13.90
C GLN A 131 -0.49 1.37 13.28
N ARG A 132 -1.28 0.55 13.99
CA ARG A 132 -1.71 -0.75 13.45
C ARG A 132 -2.66 -0.57 12.26
N PRO A 133 -2.72 -1.56 11.34
CA PRO A 133 -3.50 -1.48 10.10
C PRO A 133 -4.95 -1.03 10.29
N ALA A 134 -5.68 -1.56 11.28
CA ALA A 134 -7.07 -1.17 11.54
C ALA A 134 -7.22 0.31 11.96
N GLU A 135 -6.24 0.87 12.66
CA GLU A 135 -6.21 2.29 13.00
C GLU A 135 -5.93 3.13 11.76
N TYR A 136 -4.93 2.75 10.99
CA TYR A 136 -4.55 3.45 9.76
C TYR A 136 -5.73 3.56 8.80
N VAL A 137 -6.43 2.45 8.52
CA VAL A 137 -7.63 2.45 7.65
C VAL A 137 -8.71 3.38 8.18
N ALA A 138 -9.01 3.32 9.48
CA ALA A 138 -10.01 4.19 10.10
C ALA A 138 -9.65 5.68 9.95
N VAL A 139 -8.37 6.04 10.14
CA VAL A 139 -7.85 7.39 9.98
C VAL A 139 -7.95 7.86 8.52
N MET A 140 -7.60 7.01 7.55
CA MET A 140 -7.70 7.34 6.13
C MET A 140 -9.16 7.54 5.69
N ILE A 141 -10.07 6.68 6.12
CA ILE A 141 -11.52 6.85 5.87
C ILE A 141 -12.01 8.17 6.47
N ALA A 142 -11.71 8.45 7.75
CA ALA A 142 -12.11 9.69 8.41
C ALA A 142 -11.61 10.93 7.66
N ALA A 143 -10.35 10.94 7.25
CA ALA A 143 -9.74 12.04 6.50
C ALA A 143 -10.43 12.26 5.16
N ALA A 144 -10.75 11.20 4.42
CA ALA A 144 -11.46 11.27 3.16
C ALA A 144 -12.89 11.81 3.35
N LEU A 145 -13.63 11.31 4.35
CA LEU A 145 -14.97 11.79 4.69
C LEU A 145 -14.93 13.28 5.06
N ARG A 146 -14.00 13.68 5.92
CA ARG A 146 -13.84 15.07 6.39
C ARG A 146 -13.60 16.06 5.26
N GLU A 147 -12.82 15.66 4.27
CA GLU A 147 -12.51 16.50 3.10
C GLU A 147 -13.49 16.28 1.93
N GLY A 148 -14.50 15.42 2.08
CA GLY A 148 -15.47 15.09 1.03
C GLY A 148 -14.80 14.43 -0.21
N TYR A 149 -13.75 13.68 -0.02
CA TYR A 149 -13.13 12.84 -1.04
C TYR A 149 -13.95 11.53 -1.12
N LEU A 150 -15.02 11.54 -1.90
CA LEU A 150 -15.97 10.42 -1.99
C LEU A 150 -15.61 9.47 -3.14
N LEU A 151 -14.39 8.98 -3.13
CA LEU A 151 -13.84 8.05 -4.12
C LEU A 151 -13.29 6.79 -3.41
N PRO A 152 -13.06 5.69 -4.16
CA PRO A 152 -12.37 4.53 -3.62
C PRO A 152 -11.02 4.91 -2.98
N LEU A 153 -10.70 4.27 -1.86
CA LEU A 153 -9.43 4.45 -1.17
C LEU A 153 -8.47 3.33 -1.52
N PHE A 154 -7.37 3.65 -2.15
CA PHE A 154 -6.28 2.71 -2.38
C PHE A 154 -5.28 2.84 -1.23
N ILE A 155 -5.37 1.91 -0.28
CA ILE A 155 -4.48 1.83 0.88
C ILE A 155 -3.49 0.70 0.63
N GLN A 156 -2.20 0.97 0.82
CA GLN A 156 -1.11 0.05 0.49
C GLN A 156 -0.23 -0.25 1.70
N GLY A 157 0.08 -1.54 1.90
CA GLY A 157 1.23 -1.97 2.69
C GLY A 157 2.48 -1.76 1.85
N ASP A 158 3.23 -0.71 2.16
CA ASP A 158 4.47 -0.37 1.47
C ASP A 158 5.63 -1.16 2.09
N HIS A 159 6.50 -1.72 1.27
CA HIS A 159 7.63 -2.51 1.74
C HIS A 159 7.25 -3.47 2.88
N CYS A 160 6.36 -4.45 2.61
CA CYS A 160 6.20 -5.62 3.48
C CYS A 160 7.51 -6.43 3.41
N GLN A 161 8.57 -5.82 3.97
CA GLN A 161 9.96 -6.19 3.73
C GLN A 161 10.41 -7.31 4.65
N VAL A 162 11.10 -8.29 4.07
CA VAL A 162 11.88 -9.29 4.80
C VAL A 162 13.15 -8.63 5.36
N ASN A 163 13.36 -8.74 6.65
CA ASN A 163 14.58 -8.25 7.29
C ASN A 163 15.73 -9.28 7.13
N ALA A 164 16.74 -8.93 6.34
CA ALA A 164 17.86 -9.86 6.04
C ALA A 164 18.56 -10.40 7.29
N LYS A 165 18.73 -9.60 8.35
CA LYS A 165 19.40 -10.08 9.59
C LYS A 165 18.53 -11.08 10.36
N LYS A 166 17.22 -10.83 10.47
CA LYS A 166 16.27 -11.77 11.09
C LYS A 166 16.16 -13.05 10.25
N TYR A 167 16.13 -12.91 8.93
CA TYR A 167 16.11 -14.03 7.99
C TYR A 167 17.33 -14.93 8.13
N GLN A 168 18.52 -14.36 8.26
CA GLN A 168 19.76 -15.12 8.51
C GLN A 168 19.73 -15.87 9.85
N ALA A 169 19.05 -15.33 10.85
CA ALA A 169 18.92 -15.98 12.16
C ALA A 169 17.88 -17.10 12.13
N ASP A 170 16.70 -16.86 11.55
CA ASP A 170 15.63 -17.83 11.34
C ASP A 170 14.76 -17.39 10.14
N ALA A 171 15.07 -17.97 8.98
CA ALA A 171 14.40 -17.64 7.73
C ALA A 171 12.88 -17.87 7.77
N ARG A 172 12.44 -19.00 8.37
CA ARG A 172 11.03 -19.35 8.45
C ARG A 172 10.27 -18.39 9.36
N ALA A 173 10.81 -18.10 10.54
CA ALA A 173 10.18 -17.19 11.48
C ALA A 173 10.00 -15.78 10.90
N GLU A 174 10.99 -15.27 10.15
CA GLU A 174 10.91 -13.94 9.54
C GLU A 174 9.86 -13.88 8.43
N VAL A 175 9.81 -14.87 7.54
CA VAL A 175 8.80 -14.93 6.47
C VAL A 175 7.39 -15.04 7.06
N GLU A 176 7.18 -15.85 8.09
CA GLU A 176 5.91 -15.97 8.79
C GLU A 176 5.52 -14.67 9.54
N GLU A 177 6.50 -13.89 10.02
CA GLU A 177 6.23 -12.56 10.60
C GLU A 177 5.72 -11.57 9.56
N VAL A 178 6.29 -11.58 8.34
CA VAL A 178 5.80 -10.78 7.21
C VAL A 178 4.38 -11.21 6.83
N LYS A 179 4.13 -12.51 6.69
CA LYS A 179 2.78 -13.03 6.39
C LYS A 179 1.73 -12.64 7.43
N ARG A 180 2.09 -12.67 8.73
CA ARG A 180 1.17 -12.22 9.79
C ARG A 180 0.82 -10.75 9.69
N LEU A 181 1.79 -9.88 9.36
CA LEU A 181 1.50 -8.47 9.11
C LEU A 181 0.58 -8.30 7.90
N ILE A 182 0.87 -8.96 6.79
CA ILE A 182 0.04 -8.92 5.58
C ILE A 182 -1.38 -9.42 5.87
N GLN A 183 -1.54 -10.46 6.67
CA GLN A 183 -2.86 -10.93 7.09
C GLN A 183 -3.63 -9.88 7.89
N GLU A 184 -2.96 -9.16 8.80
CA GLU A 184 -3.55 -8.05 9.53
C GLU A 184 -3.92 -6.88 8.60
N GLU A 185 -3.06 -6.53 7.65
CA GLU A 185 -3.27 -5.50 6.65
C GLU A 185 -4.47 -5.82 5.77
N VAL A 186 -4.52 -7.00 5.16
CA VAL A 186 -5.63 -7.43 4.29
C VAL A 186 -6.94 -7.48 5.08
N GLY A 187 -6.91 -8.01 6.30
CA GLY A 187 -8.06 -8.05 7.20
C GLY A 187 -8.56 -6.67 7.61
N ALA A 188 -7.70 -5.65 7.61
CA ALA A 188 -8.06 -4.26 7.91
C ALA A 188 -8.56 -3.48 6.69
N GLY A 189 -8.30 -3.94 5.45
CA GLY A 189 -8.68 -3.24 4.23
C GLY A 189 -7.51 -2.71 3.39
N PHE A 190 -6.29 -3.17 3.63
CA PHE A 190 -5.17 -2.94 2.71
C PHE A 190 -5.29 -3.92 1.55
N TYR A 191 -5.86 -3.47 0.45
CA TYR A 191 -6.04 -4.31 -0.74
C TYR A 191 -4.99 -4.06 -1.82
N ASN A 192 -3.86 -3.47 -1.41
CA ASN A 192 -2.67 -3.27 -2.21
C ASN A 192 -1.46 -3.56 -1.31
N ILE A 193 -0.60 -4.49 -1.71
CA ILE A 193 0.53 -4.96 -0.90
C ILE A 193 1.79 -4.97 -1.76
N ASP A 194 2.83 -4.31 -1.30
CA ASP A 194 4.16 -4.40 -1.89
C ASP A 194 5.02 -5.37 -1.09
N VAL A 195 5.25 -6.52 -1.68
CA VAL A 195 6.11 -7.57 -1.13
C VAL A 195 7.56 -7.22 -1.44
N ASP A 196 8.36 -6.96 -0.41
CA ASP A 196 9.76 -6.63 -0.56
C ASP A 196 10.66 -7.72 0.04
N THR A 197 11.15 -8.56 -0.84
CA THR A 197 12.13 -9.60 -0.54
C THR A 197 13.51 -9.29 -1.16
N SER A 198 13.68 -8.09 -1.71
CA SER A 198 14.91 -7.65 -2.40
C SER A 198 16.14 -7.61 -1.49
N THR A 199 15.95 -7.49 -0.18
CA THR A 199 17.03 -7.59 0.83
C THR A 199 17.72 -8.95 0.86
N LEU A 200 17.15 -9.96 0.19
CA LEU A 200 17.70 -11.32 0.09
C LEU A 200 18.48 -11.56 -1.21
N VAL A 201 18.63 -10.55 -2.06
CA VAL A 201 19.47 -10.63 -3.26
C VAL A 201 20.93 -10.89 -2.86
N ASP A 202 21.55 -11.88 -3.48
CA ASP A 202 22.94 -12.28 -3.20
C ASP A 202 23.86 -11.98 -4.39
N LEU A 203 24.46 -10.81 -4.36
CA LEU A 203 25.38 -10.35 -5.42
C LEU A 203 26.67 -11.16 -5.52
N SER A 204 26.94 -12.10 -4.62
CA SER A 204 28.09 -12.99 -4.69
C SER A 204 27.93 -14.12 -5.70
N LYS A 205 26.72 -14.33 -6.23
CA LYS A 205 26.41 -15.37 -7.22
C LYS A 205 26.81 -14.97 -8.63
N ASP A 206 27.13 -15.97 -9.46
CA ASP A 206 27.66 -15.75 -10.80
C ASP A 206 26.60 -15.27 -11.81
N THR A 207 25.34 -15.66 -11.64
CA THR A 207 24.25 -15.32 -12.57
C THR A 207 23.19 -14.49 -11.90
N LEU A 208 22.54 -13.59 -12.65
CA LEU A 208 21.42 -12.77 -12.16
C LEU A 208 20.27 -13.64 -11.61
N LEU A 209 20.00 -14.77 -12.23
CA LEU A 209 18.96 -15.69 -11.76
C LEU A 209 19.29 -16.25 -10.37
N GLU A 210 20.55 -16.65 -10.13
CA GLU A 210 20.99 -17.13 -8.83
C GLU A 210 21.02 -16.00 -7.78
N GLN A 211 21.44 -14.79 -8.18
CA GLN A 211 21.41 -13.61 -7.33
C GLN A 211 20.00 -13.31 -6.83
N GLN A 212 19.00 -13.40 -7.70
CA GLN A 212 17.60 -13.12 -7.43
C GLN A 212 16.84 -14.29 -6.80
N ARG A 213 17.42 -15.47 -6.65
CA ARG A 213 16.69 -16.69 -6.30
C ARG A 213 15.85 -16.59 -5.04
N LEU A 214 16.43 -16.16 -3.93
CA LEU A 214 15.67 -16.01 -2.68
C LEU A 214 14.63 -14.88 -2.77
N ASN A 215 14.92 -13.82 -3.52
CA ASN A 215 13.99 -12.74 -3.77
C ASN A 215 12.73 -13.27 -4.46
N PHE A 216 12.85 -13.88 -5.63
CA PHE A 216 11.67 -14.32 -6.37
C PHE A 216 10.96 -15.54 -5.75
N GLU A 217 11.66 -16.44 -5.06
CA GLU A 217 11.05 -17.59 -4.39
C GLU A 217 10.14 -17.14 -3.25
N HIS A 218 10.60 -16.24 -2.38
CA HIS A 218 9.78 -15.72 -1.28
C HIS A 218 8.73 -14.73 -1.75
N ALA A 219 9.00 -13.91 -2.78
CA ALA A 219 7.96 -13.09 -3.39
C ALA A 219 6.78 -13.94 -3.91
N ALA A 220 7.08 -15.07 -4.57
CA ALA A 220 6.08 -16.01 -5.05
C ALA A 220 5.31 -16.70 -3.90
N GLU A 221 6.02 -17.15 -2.86
CA GLU A 221 5.41 -17.76 -1.67
C GLU A 221 4.45 -16.79 -0.97
N ILE A 222 4.87 -15.54 -0.77
CA ILE A 222 4.05 -14.52 -0.10
C ILE A 222 2.89 -14.10 -1.01
N THR A 223 3.09 -14.00 -2.33
CA THR A 223 2.00 -13.75 -3.28
C THR A 223 0.93 -14.83 -3.19
N ALA A 224 1.31 -16.11 -3.22
CA ALA A 224 0.36 -17.22 -3.06
C ALA A 224 -0.39 -17.13 -1.74
N PHE A 225 0.30 -16.85 -0.64
CA PHE A 225 -0.34 -16.63 0.66
C PHE A 225 -1.37 -15.49 0.63
N ILE A 226 -1.07 -14.37 -0.05
CA ILE A 226 -2.03 -13.26 -0.21
C ILE A 226 -3.28 -13.75 -0.94
N ARG A 227 -3.13 -14.55 -2.01
CA ARG A 227 -4.28 -15.11 -2.75
C ARG A 227 -5.17 -16.01 -1.90
N ASP A 228 -4.56 -16.75 -0.94
CA ASP A 228 -5.30 -17.62 -0.04
C ASP A 228 -6.11 -16.87 1.04
N ILE A 229 -5.73 -15.63 1.36
CA ILE A 229 -6.35 -14.82 2.43
C ILE A 229 -7.16 -13.63 1.94
N GLU A 230 -7.15 -13.33 0.62
CA GLU A 230 -7.91 -12.19 0.09
C GLU A 230 -9.42 -12.41 0.26
N PRO A 231 -10.18 -11.32 0.56
CA PRO A 231 -11.62 -11.45 0.77
C PRO A 231 -12.36 -11.81 -0.52
N ASP A 232 -13.50 -12.47 -0.40
CA ASP A 232 -14.36 -12.81 -1.53
C ASP A 232 -14.65 -11.60 -2.43
N GLY A 233 -14.37 -11.75 -3.72
CA GLY A 233 -14.62 -10.71 -4.73
C GLY A 233 -13.59 -9.58 -4.76
N ILE A 234 -12.51 -9.67 -3.98
CA ILE A 234 -11.39 -8.73 -4.01
C ILE A 234 -10.12 -9.47 -4.40
N SER A 235 -9.52 -9.09 -5.53
CA SER A 235 -8.16 -9.50 -5.86
C SER A 235 -7.20 -8.42 -5.40
N VAL A 236 -6.37 -8.73 -4.39
CA VAL A 236 -5.39 -7.80 -3.82
C VAL A 236 -4.32 -7.47 -4.86
N SER A 237 -4.08 -6.18 -5.11
CA SER A 237 -2.99 -5.77 -6.00
C SER A 237 -1.65 -6.04 -5.31
N VAL A 238 -0.86 -6.93 -5.87
CA VAL A 238 0.48 -7.26 -5.35
C VAL A 238 1.55 -6.61 -6.21
N GLY A 239 2.51 -5.97 -5.57
CA GLY A 239 3.76 -5.51 -6.16
C GLY A 239 4.95 -6.32 -5.62
N ALA A 240 6.07 -6.26 -6.32
CA ALA A 240 7.35 -6.80 -5.84
C ALA A 240 8.49 -5.85 -6.16
N GLU A 241 9.68 -6.10 -5.62
CA GLU A 241 10.87 -5.30 -5.84
C GLU A 241 12.02 -6.16 -6.37
N ILE A 242 12.78 -5.61 -7.32
CA ILE A 242 13.94 -6.25 -7.90
C ILE A 242 15.25 -5.60 -7.47
N GLY A 243 16.30 -6.38 -7.43
CA GLY A 243 17.68 -5.91 -7.26
C GLY A 243 18.01 -5.38 -5.88
N GLU A 244 19.26 -4.97 -5.72
CA GLU A 244 19.74 -4.31 -4.52
C GLU A 244 19.46 -2.80 -4.60
N VAL A 245 18.84 -2.27 -3.58
CA VAL A 245 18.51 -0.85 -3.50
C VAL A 245 19.71 -0.07 -2.96
N GLY A 246 20.11 1.00 -3.65
CA GLY A 246 21.02 2.00 -3.09
C GLY A 246 22.38 2.15 -3.78
N HIS A 247 22.83 1.20 -4.59
CA HIS A 247 24.18 1.28 -5.18
C HIS A 247 24.23 1.39 -6.70
N LYS A 248 23.21 0.94 -7.42
CA LYS A 248 23.10 1.03 -8.89
C LYS A 248 21.64 1.08 -9.34
N ASN A 249 21.42 1.56 -10.56
CA ASN A 249 20.10 1.48 -11.18
C ASN A 249 19.73 0.02 -11.47
N SER A 250 18.45 -0.30 -11.33
CA SER A 250 17.91 -1.58 -11.79
C SER A 250 18.03 -1.70 -13.30
N THR A 251 18.24 -2.92 -13.80
CA THR A 251 18.38 -3.21 -15.22
C THR A 251 17.23 -4.08 -15.74
N VAL A 252 17.05 -4.06 -17.06
CA VAL A 252 16.05 -4.93 -17.74
C VAL A 252 16.40 -6.40 -17.55
N GLU A 253 17.69 -6.73 -17.53
CA GLU A 253 18.20 -8.10 -17.33
C GLU A 253 17.87 -8.60 -15.91
N GLU A 254 17.96 -7.74 -14.90
CA GLU A 254 17.55 -8.07 -13.52
C GLU A 254 16.03 -8.28 -13.43
N LEU A 255 15.23 -7.45 -14.11
CA LEU A 255 13.78 -7.63 -14.18
C LEU A 255 13.42 -8.98 -14.82
N ARG A 256 14.04 -9.34 -15.95
CA ARG A 256 13.81 -10.61 -16.60
C ARG A 256 14.25 -11.79 -15.71
N ALA A 257 15.42 -11.71 -15.10
CA ALA A 257 15.89 -12.75 -14.19
C ALA A 257 14.95 -12.97 -13.00
N PHE A 258 14.43 -11.89 -12.42
CA PHE A 258 13.40 -11.97 -11.37
C PHE A 258 12.14 -12.66 -11.89
N MET A 259 11.58 -12.20 -13.00
CA MET A 259 10.31 -12.72 -13.52
C MET A 259 10.43 -14.16 -14.06
N ASP A 260 11.55 -14.52 -14.66
CA ASP A 260 11.84 -15.90 -15.13
C ASP A 260 11.94 -16.89 -13.96
N GLY A 261 12.30 -16.42 -12.79
CA GLY A 261 12.26 -17.20 -11.56
C GLY A 261 10.89 -17.16 -10.86
N TYR A 262 10.29 -15.96 -10.75
CA TYR A 262 9.04 -15.73 -10.04
C TYR A 262 7.84 -16.47 -10.64
N VAL A 263 7.65 -16.39 -11.95
CA VAL A 263 6.49 -17.01 -12.62
C VAL A 263 6.45 -18.54 -12.42
N PRO A 264 7.55 -19.29 -12.64
CA PRO A 264 7.56 -20.71 -12.32
C PRO A 264 7.45 -21.00 -10.83
N ALA A 265 8.02 -20.14 -9.97
CA ALA A 265 7.90 -20.29 -8.52
C ALA A 265 6.44 -20.17 -8.07
N LEU A 266 5.72 -19.14 -8.53
CA LEU A 266 4.31 -18.95 -8.21
C LEU A 266 3.45 -20.12 -8.67
N ARG A 267 3.69 -20.64 -9.88
CA ARG A 267 2.98 -21.81 -10.41
C ARG A 267 3.12 -23.08 -9.56
N ARG A 268 4.21 -23.21 -8.79
CA ARG A 268 4.36 -24.33 -7.85
C ARG A 268 3.40 -24.25 -6.66
N HIS A 269 2.91 -23.05 -6.35
CA HIS A 269 1.94 -22.81 -5.28
C HIS A 269 0.48 -22.91 -5.78
N GLY A 270 0.25 -22.77 -7.07
CA GLY A 270 -1.09 -22.85 -7.68
C GLY A 270 -1.21 -21.97 -8.94
N ASP A 271 -2.42 -21.97 -9.52
CA ASP A 271 -2.77 -21.06 -10.63
C ASP A 271 -3.27 -19.73 -10.06
N HIS A 272 -2.33 -18.92 -9.61
CA HIS A 272 -2.60 -17.63 -8.96
C HIS A 272 -2.30 -16.47 -9.89
N GLU A 273 -3.07 -15.39 -9.75
CA GLU A 273 -2.73 -14.09 -10.35
C GLU A 273 -1.43 -13.57 -9.72
N GLY A 274 -0.46 -13.19 -10.55
CA GLY A 274 0.84 -12.69 -10.13
C GLY A 274 0.83 -11.22 -9.73
N ILE A 275 2.03 -10.62 -9.76
CA ILE A 275 2.22 -9.20 -9.43
C ILE A 275 1.70 -8.29 -10.54
N SER A 276 1.17 -7.14 -10.14
CA SER A 276 0.58 -6.12 -11.03
C SER A 276 1.54 -4.98 -11.38
N LYS A 277 2.62 -4.84 -10.63
CA LYS A 277 3.67 -3.83 -10.78
C LYS A 277 4.99 -4.34 -10.22
N ILE A 278 6.09 -3.70 -10.61
CA ILE A 278 7.43 -3.99 -10.11
C ILE A 278 8.13 -2.72 -9.66
N SER A 279 8.67 -2.72 -8.46
CA SER A 279 9.44 -1.62 -7.92
C SER A 279 10.90 -1.70 -8.33
N VAL A 280 11.45 -0.56 -8.73
CA VAL A 280 12.79 -0.44 -9.31
C VAL A 280 13.51 0.79 -8.77
N GLN A 281 14.84 0.78 -8.85
CA GLN A 281 15.68 1.92 -8.53
C GLN A 281 16.27 2.53 -9.79
N THR A 282 16.05 3.83 -9.98
CA THR A 282 16.55 4.57 -11.14
C THR A 282 17.11 5.94 -10.75
N GLY A 283 18.24 5.93 -10.03
CA GLY A 283 18.98 7.15 -9.69
C GLY A 283 18.67 7.79 -8.34
N THR A 284 17.90 7.12 -7.50
CA THR A 284 17.60 7.57 -6.14
C THR A 284 18.28 6.69 -5.10
N SER A 285 18.50 7.22 -3.89
CA SER A 285 18.87 6.44 -2.72
C SER A 285 17.91 6.76 -1.57
N HIS A 286 17.57 5.75 -0.77
CA HIS A 286 16.76 6.01 0.43
C HIS A 286 17.48 6.97 1.38
N GLY A 287 16.77 8.07 1.76
CA GLY A 287 17.28 9.06 2.71
C GLY A 287 18.15 10.17 2.12
N GLY A 288 18.42 10.14 0.81
CA GLY A 288 19.30 11.12 0.14
C GLY A 288 20.78 10.99 0.54
N VAL A 289 21.65 11.59 -0.25
CA VAL A 289 23.10 11.69 0.06
C VAL A 289 23.37 13.05 0.68
N VAL A 290 23.76 13.07 1.95
CA VAL A 290 24.16 14.30 2.64
C VAL A 290 25.56 14.69 2.16
N LEU A 291 25.68 15.89 1.60
CA LEU A 291 26.95 16.46 1.15
C LEU A 291 27.76 17.00 2.37
N PRO A 292 29.08 17.21 2.21
CA PRO A 292 29.94 17.72 3.29
C PRO A 292 29.52 19.07 3.88
N ASP A 293 28.75 19.85 3.13
CA ASP A 293 28.20 21.14 3.57
C ASP A 293 26.85 21.02 4.31
N GLY A 294 26.37 19.77 4.52
CA GLY A 294 25.09 19.47 5.17
C GLY A 294 23.86 19.56 4.24
N SER A 295 24.03 19.94 2.99
CA SER A 295 22.96 19.92 1.99
C SER A 295 22.71 18.49 1.50
N ILE A 296 21.52 18.25 0.93
CA ILE A 296 21.20 16.97 0.28
C ILE A 296 21.58 17.06 -1.19
N ALA A 297 22.30 16.06 -1.69
CA ALA A 297 22.64 15.97 -3.10
C ALA A 297 21.36 15.95 -3.96
N LYS A 298 21.39 16.71 -5.07
CA LYS A 298 20.28 16.67 -6.02
C LYS A 298 20.16 15.28 -6.61
N VAL A 299 19.00 14.68 -6.43
CA VAL A 299 18.66 13.40 -7.04
C VAL A 299 18.46 13.62 -8.54
N LYS A 300 19.11 12.78 -9.35
CA LYS A 300 18.89 12.76 -10.80
C LYS A 300 18.25 11.42 -11.16
N LEU A 301 16.95 11.47 -11.42
CA LEU A 301 16.25 10.30 -11.95
C LEU A 301 16.76 9.91 -13.33
N ASP A 302 16.94 8.61 -13.52
CA ASP A 302 17.19 8.01 -14.82
C ASP A 302 15.84 7.62 -15.44
N LEU A 303 15.23 8.60 -16.11
CA LEU A 303 13.90 8.42 -16.73
C LEU A 303 13.95 7.44 -17.91
N ASP A 304 15.09 7.30 -18.59
CA ASP A 304 15.26 6.36 -19.69
C ASP A 304 15.30 4.92 -19.17
N ALA A 305 16.01 4.67 -18.07
CA ALA A 305 16.00 3.38 -17.39
C ALA A 305 14.59 3.03 -16.88
N LEU A 306 13.90 3.99 -16.23
CA LEU A 306 12.53 3.79 -15.75
C LEU A 306 11.56 3.49 -16.89
N ALA A 307 11.66 4.21 -18.02
CA ALA A 307 10.83 3.99 -19.19
C ALA A 307 11.11 2.62 -19.83
N GLY A 308 12.38 2.22 -19.91
CA GLY A 308 12.80 0.90 -20.41
C GLY A 308 12.24 -0.26 -19.57
N LEU A 309 12.43 -0.18 -18.25
CA LEU A 309 11.89 -1.16 -17.31
C LEU A 309 10.36 -1.22 -17.35
N SER A 310 9.70 -0.05 -17.36
CA SER A 310 8.23 0.01 -17.47
C SER A 310 7.71 -0.62 -18.76
N ARG A 311 8.40 -0.43 -19.87
CA ARG A 311 8.01 -1.02 -21.17
C ARG A 311 8.11 -2.55 -21.10
N VAL A 312 9.23 -3.09 -20.65
CA VAL A 312 9.43 -4.54 -20.52
C VAL A 312 8.41 -5.14 -19.56
N ALA A 313 8.17 -4.51 -18.41
CA ALA A 313 7.17 -4.96 -17.45
C ALA A 313 5.76 -5.07 -18.08
N ARG A 314 5.39 -4.13 -18.96
CA ARG A 314 4.10 -4.18 -19.67
C ARG A 314 4.08 -5.18 -20.81
N GLU A 315 5.05 -5.10 -21.71
CA GLU A 315 5.01 -5.84 -22.97
C GLU A 315 5.31 -7.34 -22.80
N GLU A 316 6.18 -7.69 -21.87
CA GLU A 316 6.59 -9.08 -21.66
C GLU A 316 5.80 -9.78 -20.54
N TYR A 317 5.32 -9.02 -19.53
CA TYR A 317 4.70 -9.60 -18.33
C TYR A 317 3.29 -9.10 -18.01
N GLY A 318 2.74 -8.17 -18.79
CA GLY A 318 1.36 -7.68 -18.61
C GLY A 318 1.13 -6.83 -17.34
N MET A 319 2.20 -6.40 -16.67
CA MET A 319 2.13 -5.54 -15.49
C MET A 319 1.82 -4.08 -15.89
N SER A 320 1.44 -3.24 -14.91
CA SER A 320 1.20 -1.80 -15.16
C SER A 320 2.45 -1.05 -15.61
N GLY A 321 3.62 -1.56 -15.27
CA GLY A 321 4.92 -0.95 -15.48
C GLY A 321 5.77 -0.97 -14.22
N ALA A 322 6.80 -0.13 -14.18
CA ALA A 322 7.69 0.01 -13.05
C ALA A 322 7.27 1.16 -12.12
N VAL A 323 7.55 0.98 -10.83
CA VAL A 323 7.38 1.98 -9.78
C VAL A 323 8.75 2.51 -9.39
N GLN A 324 8.90 3.84 -9.34
CA GLN A 324 10.12 4.47 -8.85
C GLN A 324 10.10 4.53 -7.33
N HIS A 325 11.05 3.88 -6.70
CA HIS A 325 11.30 3.98 -5.26
C HIS A 325 12.28 5.12 -4.91
N GLY A 326 12.27 5.54 -3.63
CA GLY A 326 13.17 6.57 -3.12
C GLY A 326 12.86 7.98 -3.64
N ALA A 327 11.62 8.26 -4.06
CA ALA A 327 11.20 9.54 -4.60
C ALA A 327 11.00 10.64 -3.53
N SER A 328 11.15 10.36 -2.27
CA SER A 328 10.91 11.30 -1.16
C SER A 328 11.88 12.49 -1.10
N THR A 329 12.94 12.47 -1.90
CA THR A 329 13.95 13.54 -2.00
C THR A 329 13.86 14.34 -3.32
N LEU A 330 12.79 14.16 -4.08
CA LEU A 330 12.55 14.85 -5.36
C LEU A 330 11.87 16.19 -5.17
#